data_abe70c56a7c5c63ec79d475b62b4b17d
#
_entry.id   abe70c56a7c5c63ec79d475b62b4b17d
#
_cell.length_a   1.000
_cell.length_b   1.000
_cell.length_c   1.000
_cell.angle_alpha   90.00
_cell.angle_beta   90.00
_cell.angle_gamma   90.00
#
_symmetry.space_group_name_H-M   'P 1'
#
loop_
_entity.id
_entity.type
_entity.pdbx_description
1 polymer ?
#
loop_
_entity_poly.entity_id
_entity_poly.type
_entity_poly.pdbx_seq_one_letter_code
_entity_poly.pdbx_strand_id
1 'polypeptide(L)'
;MQYVPLAKRILYLMARSNSNSEFAERINWPVWLWLFLAMMIASIYLTFWAPFGNLFAAVVSILISITLIYSAKKSVLEIVVINNWLYVGNAKIECKYIKKVTALPKEDFLKLRGQNADPAAFNATRFWVSTGVKVELKDKNDPTPYWLIATRKPKKLAEVLN
;
A
#
# COMPACT_ATOMS: atom_id res chain seq x y z
N MET A 1 -14.37 1.30 -14.58
CA MET A 1 -13.54 1.58 -13.38
C MET A 1 -14.36 2.41 -12.39
N GLN A 2 -14.98 1.79 -11.39
CA GLN A 2 -15.87 2.49 -10.45
C GLN A 2 -15.04 3.01 -9.25
N TYR A 3 -15.10 4.32 -9.06
CA TYR A 3 -14.49 5.04 -7.95
C TYR A 3 -15.32 4.82 -6.67
N VAL A 4 -14.78 4.13 -5.66
CA VAL A 4 -15.47 3.92 -4.37
C VAL A 4 -14.53 4.23 -3.19
N PRO A 5 -14.33 5.50 -2.81
CA PRO A 5 -13.42 5.84 -1.71
C PRO A 5 -14.00 5.62 -0.32
N LEU A 6 -15.31 5.79 -0.09
CA LEU A 6 -15.96 5.63 1.23
C LEU A 6 -16.29 4.17 1.55
N ALA A 7 -16.73 3.39 0.57
CA ALA A 7 -17.08 1.98 0.76
C ALA A 7 -15.89 1.12 1.24
N LYS A 8 -14.64 1.49 0.91
CA LYS A 8 -13.44 0.75 1.32
C LYS A 8 -13.15 0.85 2.80
N ARG A 9 -13.24 2.03 3.35
CA ARG A 9 -13.04 2.24 4.80
C ARG A 9 -14.11 1.50 5.60
N ILE A 10 -15.34 1.48 5.08
CA ILE A 10 -16.46 0.74 5.66
C ILE A 10 -16.21 -0.76 5.52
N LEU A 11 -15.74 -1.24 4.35
CA LEU A 11 -15.44 -2.65 4.10
C LEU A 11 -14.29 -3.15 4.99
N TYR A 12 -13.24 -2.36 5.16
CA TYR A 12 -12.14 -2.68 6.08
C TYR A 12 -12.60 -2.70 7.54
N LEU A 13 -13.43 -1.73 7.94
CA LEU A 13 -13.98 -1.67 9.30
C LEU A 13 -14.95 -2.83 9.55
N MET A 14 -15.78 -3.17 8.56
CA MET A 14 -16.67 -4.34 8.61
C MET A 14 -15.87 -5.65 8.63
N ALA A 15 -14.82 -5.77 7.82
CA ALA A 15 -13.96 -6.93 7.84
C ALA A 15 -13.22 -7.11 9.16
N ARG A 16 -12.84 -6.02 9.82
CA ARG A 16 -12.23 -6.05 11.15
C ARG A 16 -13.24 -6.35 12.27
N SER A 17 -14.49 -5.94 12.09
CA SER A 17 -15.58 -6.12 13.07
C SER A 17 -16.32 -7.45 12.89
N ASN A 18 -16.28 -8.04 11.70
CA ASN A 18 -17.00 -9.26 11.38
C ASN A 18 -16.06 -10.48 11.45
N SER A 19 -16.46 -11.52 12.16
CA SER A 19 -15.74 -12.80 12.26
C SER A 19 -15.54 -13.52 10.91
N ASN A 20 -16.10 -13.01 9.82
CA ASN A 20 -16.04 -13.60 8.49
C ASN A 20 -14.89 -13.06 7.60
N SER A 21 -14.03 -12.16 8.09
CA SER A 21 -12.85 -11.77 7.31
C SER A 21 -11.72 -12.78 7.56
N GLU A 22 -11.30 -13.46 6.51
CA GLU A 22 -10.21 -14.41 6.55
C GLU A 22 -8.86 -13.70 6.71
N PHE A 23 -8.73 -12.51 6.12
CA PHE A 23 -7.54 -11.68 6.22
C PHE A 23 -7.88 -10.19 6.08
N ALA A 24 -7.29 -9.36 6.95
CA ALA A 24 -7.34 -7.90 6.84
C ALA A 24 -6.00 -7.29 7.29
N GLU A 25 -5.40 -6.50 6.43
CA GLU A 25 -4.15 -5.78 6.73
C GLU A 25 -4.22 -4.35 6.19
N ARG A 26 -3.71 -3.40 6.98
CA ARG A 26 -3.57 -2.00 6.58
C ARG A 26 -2.11 -1.58 6.69
N ILE A 27 -1.53 -1.18 5.56
CA ILE A 27 -0.14 -0.77 5.45
C ILE A 27 -0.08 0.75 5.50
N ASN A 28 0.26 1.26 6.68
CA ASN A 28 0.49 2.68 6.93
C ASN A 28 1.98 3.02 6.81
N TRP A 29 2.27 4.31 6.78
CA TRP A 29 3.62 4.84 6.86
C TRP A 29 4.26 4.45 8.20
N PRO A 30 5.52 3.99 8.20
CA PRO A 30 6.23 3.64 9.43
C PRO A 30 6.62 4.89 10.21
N VAL A 31 6.80 4.73 11.52
CA VAL A 31 7.13 5.84 12.43
C VAL A 31 8.44 6.54 12.04
N TRP A 32 9.46 5.77 11.61
CA TRP A 32 10.75 6.36 11.20
C TRP A 32 10.61 7.35 10.04
N LEU A 33 9.66 7.10 9.12
CA LEU A 33 9.40 8.01 8.00
C LEU A 33 8.80 9.35 8.48
N TRP A 34 7.93 9.30 9.47
CA TRP A 34 7.38 10.51 10.10
C TRP A 34 8.45 11.33 10.80
N LEU A 35 9.38 10.67 11.52
CA LEU A 35 10.52 11.34 12.16
C LEU A 35 11.44 11.98 11.12
N PHE A 36 11.75 11.28 10.05
CA PHE A 36 12.55 11.81 8.94
C PHE A 36 11.89 13.05 8.30
N LEU A 37 10.59 12.99 8.03
CA LEU A 37 9.85 14.11 7.47
C LEU A 37 9.78 15.30 8.42
N ALA A 38 9.61 15.06 9.72
CA ALA A 38 9.63 16.13 10.72
C ALA A 38 10.99 16.84 10.74
N MET A 39 12.10 16.10 10.66
CA MET A 39 13.43 16.67 10.55
C MET A 39 13.61 17.48 9.26
N MET A 40 13.10 16.99 8.13
CA MET A 40 13.12 17.74 6.86
C MET A 40 12.32 19.04 6.94
N ILE A 41 11.13 19.02 7.54
CA ILE A 41 10.30 20.22 7.72
C ILE A 41 11.01 21.24 8.60
N ALA A 42 11.65 20.79 9.69
CA ALA A 42 12.46 21.66 10.55
C ALA A 42 13.62 22.31 9.78
N SER A 43 14.33 21.55 8.95
CA SER A 43 15.41 22.08 8.10
C SER A 43 14.90 23.10 7.09
N ILE A 44 13.75 22.85 6.46
CA ILE A 44 13.10 23.79 5.55
C ILE A 44 12.72 25.08 6.28
N TYR A 45 12.12 24.95 7.48
CA TYR A 45 11.79 26.11 8.30
C TYR A 45 13.01 26.98 8.59
N LEU A 46 14.13 26.40 9.04
CA LEU A 46 15.37 27.14 9.32
C LEU A 46 15.93 27.80 8.05
N THR A 47 15.85 27.14 6.92
CA THR A 47 16.32 27.68 5.64
C THR A 47 15.58 28.95 5.23
N PHE A 48 14.25 28.98 5.41
CA PHE A 48 13.44 30.14 5.04
C PHE A 48 13.36 31.19 6.16
N TRP A 49 13.59 30.82 7.39
CA TRP A 49 13.55 31.74 8.52
C TRP A 49 14.62 32.82 8.44
N ALA A 50 15.85 32.46 8.07
CA ALA A 50 16.97 33.41 8.02
C ALA A 50 16.76 34.54 7.01
N PRO A 51 16.40 34.32 5.71
CA PRO A 51 16.23 35.36 4.73
C PRO A 51 14.85 36.05 4.74
N PHE A 52 13.77 35.35 5.14
CA PHE A 52 12.41 35.82 4.95
C PHE A 52 11.62 36.03 6.25
N GLY A 53 12.21 35.67 7.39
CA GLY A 53 11.60 35.81 8.71
C GLY A 53 10.61 34.70 9.06
N ASN A 54 10.14 34.80 10.31
CA ASN A 54 9.37 33.73 10.97
C ASN A 54 8.03 33.41 10.30
N LEU A 55 7.29 34.45 9.90
CA LEU A 55 5.94 34.25 9.33
C LEU A 55 5.99 33.50 8.01
N PHE A 56 6.90 33.88 7.11
CA PHE A 56 7.04 33.22 5.82
C PHE A 56 7.48 31.77 5.97
N ALA A 57 8.49 31.51 6.81
CA ALA A 57 8.98 30.15 7.08
C ALA A 57 7.86 29.25 7.67
N ALA A 58 7.05 29.81 8.59
CA ALA A 58 5.92 29.07 9.17
C ALA A 58 4.87 28.71 8.12
N VAL A 59 4.47 29.66 7.28
CA VAL A 59 3.46 29.41 6.22
C VAL A 59 3.93 28.31 5.26
N VAL A 60 5.17 28.39 4.76
CA VAL A 60 5.73 27.37 3.86
C VAL A 60 5.77 26.00 4.52
N SER A 61 6.24 25.91 5.76
CA SER A 61 6.31 24.64 6.50
C SER A 61 4.95 24.02 6.76
N ILE A 62 3.93 24.85 7.06
CA ILE A 62 2.54 24.38 7.26
C ILE A 62 1.97 23.83 5.95
N LEU A 63 2.14 24.51 4.82
CA LEU A 63 1.66 24.05 3.51
C LEU A 63 2.28 22.73 3.12
N ILE A 64 3.59 22.56 3.31
CA ILE A 64 4.30 21.30 3.07
C ILE A 64 3.76 20.21 4.00
N SER A 65 3.56 20.49 5.28
CA SER A 65 3.04 19.53 6.24
C SER A 65 1.64 19.02 5.87
N ILE A 66 0.75 19.92 5.46
CA ILE A 66 -0.61 19.57 4.99
C ILE A 66 -0.53 18.65 3.77
N THR A 67 0.31 18.98 2.79
CA THR A 67 0.50 18.19 1.58
C THR A 67 1.04 16.78 1.89
N LEU A 68 1.99 16.67 2.80
CA LEU A 68 2.55 15.39 3.25
C LEU A 68 1.51 14.53 3.97
N ILE A 69 0.73 15.13 4.88
CA ILE A 69 -0.34 14.42 5.59
C ILE A 69 -1.41 13.91 4.62
N TYR A 70 -1.80 14.73 3.64
CA TYR A 70 -2.75 14.33 2.61
C TYR A 70 -2.21 13.16 1.77
N SER A 71 -0.96 13.25 1.32
CA SER A 71 -0.29 12.20 0.55
C SER A 71 -0.15 10.91 1.34
N ALA A 72 0.18 10.99 2.63
CA ALA A 72 0.27 9.84 3.51
C ALA A 72 -1.07 9.11 3.65
N LYS A 73 -2.17 9.86 3.84
CA LYS A 73 -3.53 9.27 3.90
C LYS A 73 -3.95 8.60 2.60
N LYS A 74 -3.58 9.18 1.45
CA LYS A 74 -3.89 8.65 0.12
C LYS A 74 -3.07 7.39 -0.22
N SER A 75 -1.85 7.28 0.32
CA SER A 75 -0.93 6.16 0.00
C SER A 75 -1.10 4.93 0.90
N VAL A 76 -2.07 4.91 1.79
CA VAL A 76 -2.41 3.71 2.59
C VAL A 76 -2.85 2.59 1.66
N LEU A 77 -2.26 1.39 1.85
CA LEU A 77 -2.66 0.18 1.14
C LEU A 77 -3.48 -0.69 2.09
N GLU A 78 -4.71 -0.99 1.71
CA GLU A 78 -5.60 -1.90 2.42
C GLU A 78 -5.72 -3.20 1.64
N ILE A 79 -5.53 -4.33 2.32
CA ILE A 79 -5.64 -5.68 1.77
C ILE A 79 -6.68 -6.39 2.61
N VAL A 80 -7.73 -6.88 1.97
CA VAL A 80 -8.85 -7.58 2.65
C VAL A 80 -9.26 -8.79 1.84
N VAL A 81 -9.39 -9.94 2.51
CA VAL A 81 -10.00 -11.15 1.93
C VAL A 81 -11.30 -11.41 2.69
N ILE A 82 -12.39 -11.35 1.97
CA ILE A 82 -13.75 -11.57 2.51
C ILE A 82 -14.67 -12.15 1.43
N ASN A 83 -15.51 -13.13 1.81
CA ASN A 83 -16.50 -13.75 0.93
C ASN A 83 -15.92 -14.21 -0.42
N ASN A 84 -14.75 -14.84 -0.40
CA ASN A 84 -14.07 -15.33 -1.60
C ASN A 84 -13.60 -14.22 -2.59
N TRP A 85 -13.47 -12.97 -2.10
CA TRP A 85 -12.94 -11.84 -2.84
C TRP A 85 -11.67 -11.30 -2.19
N LEU A 86 -10.65 -11.05 -2.99
CA LEU A 86 -9.44 -10.32 -2.61
C LEU A 86 -9.55 -8.86 -3.03
N TYR A 87 -9.50 -7.96 -2.07
CA TYR A 87 -9.47 -6.50 -2.27
C TYR A 87 -8.06 -6.00 -1.98
N VAL A 88 -7.47 -5.28 -2.92
CA VAL A 88 -6.12 -4.70 -2.78
C VAL A 88 -6.15 -3.25 -3.25
N GLY A 89 -6.14 -2.33 -2.31
CA GLY A 89 -6.27 -0.90 -2.61
C GLY A 89 -7.52 -0.60 -3.45
N ASN A 90 -7.37 -0.27 -4.73
CA ASN A 90 -8.47 0.05 -5.66
C ASN A 90 -8.92 -1.13 -6.52
N ALA A 91 -8.15 -2.22 -6.52
CA ALA A 91 -8.44 -3.40 -7.30
C ALA A 91 -9.17 -4.46 -6.46
N LYS A 92 -9.94 -5.30 -7.13
CA LYS A 92 -10.59 -6.48 -6.53
C LYS A 92 -10.57 -7.64 -7.52
N ILE A 93 -10.44 -8.85 -7.00
CA ILE A 93 -10.51 -10.08 -7.79
C ILE A 93 -11.20 -11.18 -6.99
N GLU A 94 -11.99 -12.02 -7.65
CA GLU A 94 -12.52 -13.24 -7.01
C GLU A 94 -11.41 -14.28 -6.87
N CYS A 95 -11.37 -14.98 -5.73
CA CYS A 95 -10.36 -16.01 -5.47
C CYS A 95 -10.40 -17.16 -6.48
N LYS A 96 -11.54 -17.42 -7.14
CA LYS A 96 -11.65 -18.43 -8.20
C LYS A 96 -10.71 -18.20 -9.41
N TYR A 97 -10.36 -16.93 -9.68
CA TYR A 97 -9.44 -16.56 -10.77
C TYR A 97 -7.97 -16.59 -10.34
N ILE A 98 -7.69 -16.86 -9.08
CA ILE A 98 -6.33 -17.05 -8.57
C ILE A 98 -5.89 -18.49 -8.89
N LYS A 99 -4.72 -18.61 -9.53
CA LYS A 99 -4.09 -19.89 -9.85
C LYS A 99 -3.21 -20.37 -8.72
N LYS A 100 -2.37 -19.49 -8.21
CA LYS A 100 -1.38 -19.78 -7.18
C LYS A 100 -0.95 -18.51 -6.48
N VAL A 101 -0.77 -18.57 -5.17
CA VAL A 101 -0.21 -17.49 -4.37
C VAL A 101 1.12 -17.94 -3.77
N THR A 102 2.18 -17.21 -4.08
CA THR A 102 3.53 -17.50 -3.59
C THR A 102 3.95 -16.41 -2.62
N ALA A 103 4.25 -16.77 -1.38
CA ALA A 103 4.84 -15.86 -0.40
C ALA A 103 6.29 -15.57 -0.79
N LEU A 104 6.63 -14.29 -0.93
CA LEU A 104 7.95 -13.84 -1.34
C LEU A 104 8.74 -13.32 -0.13
N PRO A 105 9.92 -13.87 0.16
CA PRO A 105 10.87 -13.29 1.08
C PRO A 105 11.41 -11.97 0.54
N LYS A 106 12.15 -11.25 1.37
CA LYS A 106 12.64 -9.89 1.06
C LYS A 106 13.40 -9.82 -0.26
N GLU A 107 14.32 -10.75 -0.50
CA GLU A 107 15.18 -10.72 -1.69
C GLU A 107 14.39 -10.91 -2.99
N ASP A 108 13.52 -11.92 -3.04
CA ASP A 108 12.72 -12.22 -4.22
C ASP A 108 11.67 -11.15 -4.48
N PHE A 109 11.07 -10.60 -3.41
CA PHE A 109 10.13 -9.49 -3.54
C PHE A 109 10.81 -8.24 -4.12
N LEU A 110 12.01 -7.89 -3.66
CA LEU A 110 12.74 -6.74 -4.16
C LEU A 110 13.20 -6.93 -5.61
N LYS A 111 13.63 -8.14 -6.01
CA LYS A 111 13.98 -8.47 -7.40
C LYS A 111 12.77 -8.32 -8.32
N LEU A 112 11.61 -8.88 -7.94
CA LEU A 112 10.37 -8.79 -8.73
C LEU A 112 9.79 -7.37 -8.79
N ARG A 113 10.04 -6.54 -7.78
CA ARG A 113 9.63 -5.13 -7.78
C ARG A 113 10.56 -4.25 -8.61
N GLY A 114 11.81 -4.63 -8.77
CA GLY A 114 12.87 -3.86 -9.44
C GLY A 114 13.36 -4.51 -10.73
N GLN A 115 14.46 -5.24 -10.65
CA GLN A 115 15.19 -5.76 -11.81
C GLN A 115 14.34 -6.67 -12.73
N ASN A 116 13.47 -7.48 -12.14
CA ASN A 116 12.62 -8.44 -12.84
C ASN A 116 11.15 -7.99 -12.88
N ALA A 117 10.92 -6.68 -12.75
CA ALA A 117 9.57 -6.13 -12.80
C ALA A 117 8.98 -6.29 -14.21
N ASP A 118 7.80 -6.91 -14.29
CA ASP A 118 7.03 -6.96 -15.52
C ASP A 118 6.14 -5.71 -15.59
N PRO A 119 6.26 -4.87 -16.64
CA PRO A 119 5.43 -3.68 -16.81
C PRO A 119 3.93 -3.99 -16.90
N ALA A 120 3.55 -5.20 -17.37
CA ALA A 120 2.16 -5.64 -17.45
C ALA A 120 1.60 -6.15 -16.12
N ALA A 121 2.46 -6.39 -15.11
CA ALA A 121 2.02 -6.87 -13.81
C ALA A 121 1.32 -5.78 -13.00
N PHE A 122 0.27 -6.16 -12.26
CA PHE A 122 -0.36 -5.25 -11.31
C PHE A 122 0.49 -5.11 -10.04
N ASN A 123 1.00 -3.89 -9.79
CA ASN A 123 1.88 -3.59 -8.68
C ASN A 123 1.15 -2.84 -7.56
N ALA A 124 0.82 -3.53 -6.47
CA ALA A 124 0.31 -2.97 -5.21
C ALA A 124 1.42 -2.96 -4.15
N THR A 125 2.50 -2.22 -4.43
CA THR A 125 3.69 -2.20 -3.55
C THR A 125 3.83 -0.88 -2.82
N ARG A 126 4.59 -0.90 -1.71
CA ARG A 126 5.00 0.28 -0.94
C ARG A 126 6.50 0.19 -0.67
N PHE A 127 7.24 1.29 -0.86
CA PHE A 127 8.71 1.27 -0.77
C PHE A 127 9.22 0.89 0.63
N TRP A 128 8.42 1.14 1.67
CA TRP A 128 8.75 0.81 3.06
C TRP A 128 8.37 -0.62 3.48
N VAL A 129 7.80 -1.42 2.57
CA VAL A 129 7.52 -2.84 2.78
C VAL A 129 8.37 -3.64 1.82
N SER A 130 9.15 -4.56 2.39
CA SER A 130 10.13 -5.36 1.66
C SER A 130 9.72 -6.83 1.48
N THR A 131 8.51 -7.20 1.88
CA THR A 131 7.95 -8.55 1.72
C THR A 131 6.59 -8.49 1.05
N GLY A 132 6.16 -9.59 0.45
CA GLY A 132 4.87 -9.61 -0.23
C GLY A 132 4.48 -10.98 -0.75
N VAL A 133 3.46 -10.99 -1.58
CA VAL A 133 3.01 -12.19 -2.30
C VAL A 133 2.94 -11.91 -3.79
N LYS A 134 3.24 -12.93 -4.59
CA LYS A 134 2.97 -13.00 -6.03
C LYS A 134 1.70 -13.81 -6.22
N VAL A 135 0.67 -13.21 -6.80
CA VAL A 135 -0.60 -13.84 -7.12
C VAL A 135 -0.66 -14.08 -8.62
N GLU A 136 -0.59 -15.31 -9.06
CA GLU A 136 -0.73 -15.71 -10.46
C GLU A 136 -2.20 -15.92 -10.80
N LEU A 137 -2.62 -15.42 -11.96
CA LEU A 137 -4.00 -15.49 -12.41
C LEU A 137 -4.25 -16.69 -13.33
N LYS A 138 -5.49 -17.21 -13.29
CA LYS A 138 -5.94 -18.29 -14.19
C LYS A 138 -6.42 -17.77 -15.53
N ASP A 139 -6.83 -16.51 -15.60
CA ASP A 139 -7.45 -15.93 -16.78
C ASP A 139 -6.38 -15.66 -17.84
N LYS A 140 -6.43 -16.42 -18.94
CA LYS A 140 -5.53 -16.24 -20.09
C LYS A 140 -5.88 -15.02 -20.95
N ASN A 141 -7.08 -14.46 -20.76
CA ASN A 141 -7.52 -13.26 -21.50
C ASN A 141 -7.16 -11.96 -20.76
N ASP A 142 -6.76 -12.04 -19.47
CA ASP A 142 -6.24 -10.89 -18.73
C ASP A 142 -4.78 -10.64 -19.16
N PRO A 143 -4.44 -9.47 -19.70
CA PRO A 143 -3.07 -9.13 -20.05
C PRO A 143 -2.14 -9.03 -18.83
N THR A 144 -2.68 -9.08 -17.62
CA THR A 144 -1.92 -9.00 -16.36
C THR A 144 -1.37 -10.37 -15.96
N PRO A 145 -0.06 -10.61 -16.05
CA PRO A 145 0.52 -11.93 -15.79
C PRO A 145 0.44 -12.33 -14.31
N TYR A 146 0.57 -11.37 -13.41
CA TYR A 146 0.47 -11.58 -11.96
C TYR A 146 0.20 -10.28 -11.20
N TRP A 147 -0.25 -10.40 -9.97
CA TRP A 147 -0.32 -9.30 -9.02
C TRP A 147 0.82 -9.41 -8.02
N LEU A 148 1.58 -8.32 -7.83
CA LEU A 148 2.61 -8.20 -6.80
C LEU A 148 2.06 -7.33 -5.67
N ILE A 149 1.80 -7.94 -4.52
CA ILE A 149 1.14 -7.29 -3.39
C ILE A 149 2.11 -7.23 -2.21
N ALA A 150 2.41 -6.01 -1.74
CA ALA A 150 3.20 -5.83 -0.52
C ALA A 150 2.36 -6.20 0.70
N THR A 151 2.92 -7.01 1.59
CA THR A 151 2.30 -7.39 2.88
C THR A 151 3.38 -7.70 3.92
N ARG A 152 3.11 -7.40 5.18
CA ARG A 152 3.98 -7.79 6.30
C ARG A 152 3.74 -9.23 6.77
N LYS A 153 2.67 -9.87 6.26
CA LYS A 153 2.26 -11.23 6.62
C LYS A 153 2.10 -12.13 5.38
N PRO A 154 3.18 -12.31 4.56
CA PRO A 154 3.06 -12.99 3.27
C PRO A 154 2.62 -14.45 3.39
N LYS A 155 3.10 -15.18 4.41
CA LYS A 155 2.71 -16.57 4.64
C LYS A 155 1.22 -16.69 4.93
N LYS A 156 0.69 -15.86 5.86
CA LYS A 156 -0.73 -15.88 6.24
C LYS A 156 -1.64 -15.52 5.06
N LEU A 157 -1.26 -14.53 4.25
CA LEU A 157 -2.04 -14.16 3.07
C LEU A 157 -2.03 -15.28 2.01
N ALA A 158 -0.89 -15.96 1.82
CA ALA A 158 -0.80 -17.09 0.90
C ALA A 158 -1.60 -18.31 1.37
N GLU A 159 -1.65 -18.59 2.67
CA GLU A 159 -2.47 -19.68 3.25
C GLU A 159 -3.97 -19.46 3.07
N VAL A 160 -4.41 -18.21 3.20
CA VAL A 160 -5.84 -17.86 3.05
C VAL A 160 -6.31 -17.90 1.60
N LEU A 161 -5.41 -17.68 0.63
CA LEU A 161 -5.75 -17.60 -0.79
C LEU A 161 -5.47 -18.90 -1.60
N ASN A 162 -4.73 -19.87 -1.06
CA ASN A 162 -4.47 -21.20 -1.66
C ASN A 162 -5.45 -22.24 -1.14
#